data_b61a5c00ef5b81b7c4f7054bc4a2e704
#
_entry.id   b61a5c00ef5b81b7c4f7054bc4a2e704
#
_cell.length_a   1.000
_cell.length_b   1.000
_cell.length_c   1.000
_cell.angle_alpha   90.00
_cell.angle_beta   90.00
_cell.angle_gamma   90.00
#
_symmetry.space_group_name_H-M   'P 1'
#
loop_
_entity.id
_entity.type
_entity.pdbx_description
1 polymer ?
#
loop_
_entity_poly.entity_id
_entity_poly.type
_entity_poly.pdbx_seq_one_letter_code
_entity_poly.pdbx_strand_id
1 'polypeptide(L)'
;QHPMALPYVLKPVSEGSSVGVHIVTEQSNGPATIILEERKLFGSHVMAERFVPGRELTCAVMGDVALGVIDIISKVGFYDYRAKYSPGGSQHILPADIPKDVYRKCQQYSLQAHKALGCRGVSRADFRYDDTHGPAGELILLEINTQPGMTGTSLVPELAAHSGHSYEELVTWMVNDASINR
;
A
#
# COMPACT_ATOMS: atom_id res chain seq x y z
N GLN A 1 14.17 -15.69 19.65
CA GLN A 1 12.75 -16.04 19.84
C GLN A 1 11.91 -15.23 18.88
N HIS A 2 10.92 -15.83 18.21
CA HIS A 2 10.00 -15.14 17.31
C HIS A 2 8.98 -14.34 18.13
N PRO A 3 8.63 -13.10 17.72
CA PRO A 3 7.65 -12.27 18.43
C PRO A 3 6.20 -12.75 18.21
N MET A 4 5.97 -13.54 17.16
CA MET A 4 4.66 -14.06 16.77
C MET A 4 4.78 -15.33 15.93
N ALA A 5 3.65 -15.96 15.56
CA ALA A 5 3.61 -17.13 14.69
C ALA A 5 4.14 -16.82 13.28
N LEU A 6 4.85 -17.78 12.70
CA LEU A 6 5.34 -17.71 11.32
C LEU A 6 4.21 -18.04 10.30
N PRO A 7 4.26 -17.47 9.10
CA PRO A 7 5.16 -16.41 8.66
C PRO A 7 4.72 -15.02 9.15
N TYR A 8 5.66 -14.10 9.31
CA TYR A 8 5.36 -12.71 9.65
C TYR A 8 6.32 -11.76 8.92
N VAL A 9 5.98 -10.47 8.91
CA VAL A 9 6.78 -9.41 8.31
C VAL A 9 7.50 -8.63 9.40
N LEU A 10 8.81 -8.40 9.21
CA LEU A 10 9.58 -7.40 9.95
C LEU A 10 9.78 -6.19 9.05
N LYS A 11 9.56 -4.99 9.58
CA LYS A 11 9.80 -3.74 8.87
C LYS A 11 10.21 -2.62 9.81
N PRO A 12 10.99 -1.62 9.33
CA PRO A 12 11.24 -0.39 10.06
C PRO A 12 9.93 0.38 10.29
N VAL A 13 9.87 1.12 11.39
CA VAL A 13 8.65 1.89 11.74
C VAL A 13 8.51 3.15 10.88
N SER A 14 9.62 3.74 10.43
CA SER A 14 9.65 5.07 9.81
C SER A 14 10.12 5.07 8.35
N GLU A 15 10.37 3.90 7.76
CA GLU A 15 10.80 3.81 6.37
C GLU A 15 9.61 3.57 5.42
N GLY A 16 9.76 4.02 4.18
CA GLY A 16 8.78 3.85 3.13
C GLY A 16 9.27 2.92 2.00
N SER A 17 8.46 2.78 0.95
CA SER A 17 8.81 2.08 -0.31
C SER A 17 9.31 0.64 -0.12
N SER A 18 8.83 -0.07 0.87
CA SER A 18 9.23 -1.45 1.22
C SER A 18 10.72 -1.60 1.56
N VAL A 19 11.42 -0.52 1.91
CA VAL A 19 12.82 -0.57 2.36
C VAL A 19 12.89 -1.29 3.70
N GLY A 20 13.75 -2.32 3.82
CA GLY A 20 13.94 -3.12 5.03
C GLY A 20 12.74 -4.00 5.41
N VAL A 21 11.87 -4.32 4.46
CA VAL A 21 10.77 -5.26 4.69
C VAL A 21 11.25 -6.69 4.48
N HIS A 22 11.15 -7.52 5.51
CA HIS A 22 11.54 -8.93 5.48
C HIS A 22 10.36 -9.84 5.82
N ILE A 23 10.12 -10.83 4.98
CA ILE A 23 9.18 -11.92 5.28
C ILE A 23 9.98 -13.00 6.04
N VAL A 24 9.63 -13.22 7.30
CA VAL A 24 10.28 -14.23 8.14
C VAL A 24 9.48 -15.53 8.06
N THR A 25 10.15 -16.57 7.60
CA THR A 25 9.63 -17.94 7.47
C THR A 25 10.49 -18.89 8.31
N GLU A 26 10.17 -20.18 8.31
CA GLU A 26 10.99 -21.21 8.95
C GLU A 26 12.39 -21.32 8.33
N GLN A 27 12.55 -20.98 7.04
CA GLN A 27 13.82 -21.03 6.33
C GLN A 27 14.63 -19.73 6.42
N SER A 28 14.02 -18.65 6.96
CA SER A 28 14.69 -17.36 7.07
C SER A 28 15.69 -17.34 8.23
N ASN A 29 16.68 -16.43 8.15
CA ASN A 29 17.45 -16.05 9.32
C ASN A 29 16.51 -15.57 10.43
N GLY A 30 16.86 -15.88 11.68
CA GLY A 30 16.03 -15.44 12.81
C GLY A 30 15.94 -13.90 12.87
N PRO A 31 14.89 -13.36 13.49
CA PRO A 31 14.61 -11.92 13.50
C PRO A 31 15.76 -11.10 14.13
N ALA A 32 16.45 -11.64 15.12
CA ALA A 32 17.59 -10.97 15.73
C ALA A 32 18.75 -10.75 14.73
N THR A 33 19.02 -11.71 13.87
CA THR A 33 20.07 -11.60 12.84
C THR A 33 19.70 -10.51 11.83
N ILE A 34 18.49 -10.53 11.31
CA ILE A 34 17.98 -9.51 10.36
C ILE A 34 18.11 -8.11 10.96
N ILE A 35 17.65 -7.91 12.19
CA ILE A 35 17.69 -6.61 12.88
C ILE A 35 19.14 -6.14 13.13
N LEU A 36 20.06 -7.04 13.45
CA LEU A 36 21.46 -6.70 13.66
C LEU A 36 22.17 -6.32 12.37
N GLU A 37 21.92 -7.03 11.29
CA GLU A 37 22.49 -6.76 9.96
C GLU A 37 22.03 -5.40 9.42
N GLU A 38 20.77 -5.03 9.67
CA GLU A 38 20.17 -3.78 9.19
C GLU A 38 19.90 -2.77 10.32
N ARG A 39 20.70 -2.79 11.39
CA ARG A 39 20.51 -1.98 12.61
C ARG A 39 20.31 -0.49 12.33
N LYS A 40 20.98 0.07 11.31
CA LYS A 40 20.85 1.49 10.95
C LYS A 40 19.47 1.81 10.43
N LEU A 41 18.84 0.87 9.72
CA LEU A 41 17.53 1.01 9.11
C LEU A 41 16.40 0.82 10.14
N PHE A 42 16.51 -0.17 11.01
CA PHE A 42 15.49 -0.46 12.01
C PHE A 42 15.49 0.52 13.20
N GLY A 43 16.61 1.16 13.52
CA GLY A 43 16.70 2.07 14.65
C GLY A 43 16.43 1.39 15.99
N SER A 44 15.65 2.04 16.86
CA SER A 44 15.30 1.55 18.21
C SER A 44 14.00 0.74 18.27
N HIS A 45 13.18 0.79 17.23
CA HIS A 45 11.88 0.12 17.18
C HIS A 45 11.75 -0.66 15.87
N VAL A 46 11.20 -1.85 15.98
CA VAL A 46 10.93 -2.74 14.85
C VAL A 46 9.45 -3.10 14.88
N MET A 47 8.80 -3.03 13.74
CA MET A 47 7.42 -3.48 13.59
C MET A 47 7.42 -4.93 13.13
N ALA A 48 6.62 -5.77 13.80
CA ALA A 48 6.33 -7.13 13.37
C ALA A 48 4.83 -7.25 13.11
N GLU A 49 4.47 -7.73 11.92
CA GLU A 49 3.08 -7.89 11.50
C GLU A 49 2.85 -9.29 10.96
N ARG A 50 1.65 -9.83 11.11
CA ARG A 50 1.25 -11.07 10.46
C ARG A 50 1.42 -10.95 8.94
N PHE A 51 2.07 -11.93 8.33
CA PHE A 51 2.11 -12.00 6.88
C PHE A 51 0.71 -12.35 6.33
N VAL A 52 0.24 -11.56 5.39
CA VAL A 52 -1.01 -11.80 4.65
C VAL A 52 -0.65 -12.18 3.22
N PRO A 53 -0.90 -13.42 2.81
CA PRO A 53 -0.65 -13.87 1.43
C PRO A 53 -1.65 -13.23 0.45
N GLY A 54 -1.60 -13.64 -0.82
CA GLY A 54 -2.55 -13.23 -1.85
C GLY A 54 -2.14 -11.95 -2.58
N ARG A 55 -3.10 -11.09 -2.86
CA ARG A 55 -2.99 -9.96 -3.80
C ARG A 55 -2.64 -8.66 -3.11
N GLU A 56 -1.96 -7.76 -3.82
CA GLU A 56 -1.67 -6.42 -3.36
C GLU A 56 -2.59 -5.42 -4.06
N LEU A 57 -3.43 -4.74 -3.28
CA LEU A 57 -4.41 -3.80 -3.80
C LEU A 57 -4.10 -2.40 -3.31
N THR A 58 -4.43 -1.40 -4.13
CA THR A 58 -4.33 0.00 -3.74
C THR A 58 -5.53 0.80 -4.21
N CYS A 59 -5.93 1.78 -3.40
CA CYS A 59 -7.02 2.69 -3.70
C CYS A 59 -6.65 4.10 -3.26
N ALA A 60 -6.87 5.10 -4.12
CA ALA A 60 -6.67 6.49 -3.77
C ALA A 60 -7.98 7.16 -3.31
N VAL A 61 -7.83 8.17 -2.49
CA VAL A 61 -8.90 9.09 -2.09
C VAL A 61 -8.51 10.49 -2.55
N MET A 62 -9.46 11.20 -3.13
CA MET A 62 -9.34 12.60 -3.56
C MET A 62 -10.45 13.39 -2.87
N GLY A 63 -10.10 14.17 -1.85
CA GLY A 63 -11.07 14.82 -0.97
C GLY A 63 -11.97 13.81 -0.25
N ASP A 64 -13.25 13.84 -0.56
CA ASP A 64 -14.25 12.93 0.02
C ASP A 64 -14.62 11.75 -0.87
N VAL A 65 -13.88 11.53 -1.97
CA VAL A 65 -14.21 10.51 -2.96
C VAL A 65 -13.09 9.46 -3.03
N ALA A 66 -13.43 8.20 -2.80
CA ALA A 66 -12.56 7.07 -3.10
C ALA A 66 -12.60 6.79 -4.61
N LEU A 67 -11.45 6.76 -5.24
CA LEU A 67 -11.27 6.48 -6.66
C LEU A 67 -11.36 4.97 -6.94
N GLY A 68 -10.79 4.51 -8.06
CA GLY A 68 -10.73 3.10 -8.40
C GLY A 68 -9.81 2.27 -7.47
N VAL A 69 -9.76 0.97 -7.72
CA VAL A 69 -8.84 0.04 -7.07
C VAL A 69 -7.94 -0.60 -8.12
N ILE A 70 -6.63 -0.56 -7.89
CA ILE A 70 -5.62 -1.26 -8.69
C ILE A 70 -5.23 -2.56 -7.98
N ASP A 71 -5.07 -3.63 -8.74
CA ASP A 71 -4.35 -4.83 -8.35
C ASP A 71 -2.92 -4.75 -8.90
N ILE A 72 -1.94 -4.85 -8.00
CA ILE A 72 -0.52 -4.73 -8.31
C ILE A 72 0.09 -6.12 -8.37
N ILE A 73 0.44 -6.56 -9.58
CA ILE A 73 1.10 -7.84 -9.80
C ILE A 73 2.60 -7.61 -9.90
N SER A 74 3.33 -8.05 -8.88
CA SER A 74 4.79 -8.07 -8.92
C SER A 74 5.29 -9.23 -9.75
N LYS A 75 6.19 -8.96 -10.71
CA LYS A 75 6.82 -10.01 -11.52
C LYS A 75 7.93 -10.75 -10.76
N VAL A 76 8.34 -10.28 -9.60
CA VAL A 76 9.49 -10.77 -8.82
C VAL A 76 9.07 -11.28 -7.43
N GLY A 77 7.86 -11.82 -7.31
CA GLY A 77 7.35 -12.40 -6.07
C GLY A 77 6.85 -11.36 -5.06
N PHE A 78 7.73 -10.68 -4.33
CA PHE A 78 7.34 -9.61 -3.41
C PHE A 78 7.49 -8.24 -4.09
N TYR A 79 6.52 -7.33 -3.90
CA TYR A 79 6.55 -5.97 -4.46
C TYR A 79 7.54 -5.11 -3.67
N ASP A 80 8.83 -5.35 -3.89
CA ASP A 80 9.93 -4.63 -3.26
C ASP A 80 10.23 -3.27 -3.95
N TYR A 81 11.23 -2.56 -3.42
CA TYR A 81 11.69 -1.28 -3.98
C TYR A 81 12.02 -1.37 -5.48
N ARG A 82 12.66 -2.46 -5.93
CA ARG A 82 13.03 -2.63 -7.34
C ARG A 82 11.81 -2.83 -8.22
N ALA A 83 10.83 -3.63 -7.77
CA ALA A 83 9.57 -3.83 -8.48
C ALA A 83 8.76 -2.52 -8.60
N LYS A 84 8.85 -1.61 -7.61
CA LYS A 84 8.15 -0.33 -7.60
C LYS A 84 8.71 0.69 -8.61
N TYR A 85 10.02 0.71 -8.82
CA TYR A 85 10.68 1.79 -9.56
C TYR A 85 11.41 1.35 -10.83
N SER A 86 11.45 0.06 -11.15
CA SER A 86 12.02 -0.42 -12.40
C SER A 86 10.96 -0.45 -13.51
N PRO A 87 11.28 0.00 -14.74
CA PRO A 87 10.37 -0.15 -15.87
C PRO A 87 9.95 -1.61 -16.06
N GLY A 88 8.63 -1.88 -16.00
CA GLY A 88 8.10 -3.24 -16.13
C GLY A 88 8.28 -4.14 -14.90
N GLY A 89 8.66 -3.62 -13.74
CA GLY A 89 8.78 -4.38 -12.47
C GLY A 89 7.45 -4.84 -11.90
N SER A 90 6.37 -4.13 -12.18
CA SER A 90 5.00 -4.50 -11.84
C SER A 90 4.06 -4.36 -13.03
N GLN A 91 2.95 -5.05 -12.96
CA GLN A 91 1.79 -4.88 -13.84
C GLN A 91 0.63 -4.39 -13.00
N HIS A 92 -0.10 -3.41 -13.51
CA HIS A 92 -1.30 -2.89 -12.88
C HIS A 92 -2.53 -3.40 -13.61
N ILE A 93 -3.51 -3.92 -12.88
CA ILE A 93 -4.84 -4.24 -13.40
C ILE A 93 -5.80 -3.21 -12.83
N LEU A 94 -6.35 -2.38 -13.70
CA LEU A 94 -7.27 -1.29 -13.34
C LEU A 94 -8.49 -1.30 -14.29
N PRO A 95 -9.72 -1.48 -13.80
CA PRO A 95 -10.04 -1.78 -12.39
C PRO A 95 -9.56 -3.17 -11.97
N ALA A 96 -9.25 -3.34 -10.68
CA ALA A 96 -8.85 -4.63 -10.13
C ALA A 96 -9.91 -5.70 -10.39
N ASP A 97 -9.49 -6.86 -10.90
CA ASP A 97 -10.37 -8.02 -11.14
C ASP A 97 -10.53 -8.83 -9.84
N ILE A 98 -11.38 -8.33 -8.95
CA ILE A 98 -11.69 -8.87 -7.62
C ILE A 98 -13.21 -8.89 -7.40
N PRO A 99 -13.72 -9.67 -6.41
CA PRO A 99 -15.14 -9.63 -6.06
C PRO A 99 -15.63 -8.21 -5.77
N LYS A 100 -16.82 -7.88 -6.28
CA LYS A 100 -17.39 -6.52 -6.18
C LYS A 100 -17.54 -6.01 -4.75
N ASP A 101 -17.80 -6.89 -3.79
CA ASP A 101 -17.89 -6.53 -2.38
C ASP A 101 -16.51 -6.20 -1.78
N VAL A 102 -15.46 -6.91 -2.18
CA VAL A 102 -14.06 -6.60 -1.82
C VAL A 102 -13.64 -5.26 -2.40
N TYR A 103 -13.96 -5.02 -3.68
CA TYR A 103 -13.69 -3.74 -4.34
C TYR A 103 -14.32 -2.56 -3.57
N ARG A 104 -15.60 -2.69 -3.21
CA ARG A 104 -16.31 -1.67 -2.41
C ARG A 104 -15.72 -1.50 -1.02
N LYS A 105 -15.29 -2.60 -0.38
CA LYS A 105 -14.60 -2.54 0.93
C LYS A 105 -13.28 -1.79 0.83
N CYS A 106 -12.47 -2.02 -0.23
CA CYS A 106 -11.25 -1.23 -0.47
C CYS A 106 -11.55 0.26 -0.51
N GLN A 107 -12.55 0.68 -1.31
CA GLN A 107 -12.95 2.09 -1.39
C GLN A 107 -13.45 2.63 -0.05
N GLN A 108 -14.31 1.88 0.63
CA GLN A 108 -14.87 2.26 1.93
C GLN A 108 -13.78 2.42 3.00
N TYR A 109 -12.87 1.44 3.11
CA TYR A 109 -11.79 1.47 4.10
C TYR A 109 -10.78 2.57 3.80
N SER A 110 -10.47 2.83 2.53
CA SER A 110 -9.63 3.96 2.13
C SER A 110 -10.20 5.29 2.58
N LEU A 111 -11.49 5.51 2.33
CA LEU A 111 -12.17 6.74 2.72
C LEU A 111 -12.31 6.86 4.25
N GLN A 112 -12.60 5.76 4.95
CA GLN A 112 -12.66 5.75 6.41
C GLN A 112 -11.32 6.08 7.04
N ALA A 113 -10.23 5.46 6.56
CA ALA A 113 -8.89 5.70 7.06
C ALA A 113 -8.42 7.12 6.75
N HIS A 114 -8.68 7.64 5.54
CA HIS A 114 -8.42 9.04 5.17
C HIS A 114 -9.05 10.00 6.18
N LYS A 115 -10.33 9.82 6.47
CA LYS A 115 -11.09 10.67 7.43
C LYS A 115 -10.61 10.48 8.87
N ALA A 116 -10.38 9.25 9.30
CA ALA A 116 -9.96 8.95 10.67
C ALA A 116 -8.58 9.55 11.01
N LEU A 117 -7.68 9.62 10.03
CA LEU A 117 -6.36 10.23 10.17
C LEU A 117 -6.36 11.74 9.91
N GLY A 118 -7.51 12.35 9.60
CA GLY A 118 -7.61 13.77 9.25
C GLY A 118 -6.84 14.14 7.99
N CYS A 119 -6.69 13.20 7.06
CA CYS A 119 -6.03 13.46 5.79
C CYS A 119 -6.78 14.52 4.99
N ARG A 120 -6.05 15.26 4.16
CA ARG A 120 -6.56 16.30 3.25
C ARG A 120 -5.98 16.07 1.86
N GLY A 121 -6.61 16.66 0.85
CA GLY A 121 -6.15 16.52 -0.51
C GLY A 121 -6.26 15.08 -0.99
N VAL A 122 -5.15 14.51 -1.39
CA VAL A 122 -5.06 13.13 -1.91
C VAL A 122 -4.34 12.22 -0.92
N SER A 123 -4.85 11.03 -0.73
CA SER A 123 -4.14 9.94 -0.05
C SER A 123 -4.26 8.62 -0.82
N ARG A 124 -3.42 7.64 -0.50
CA ARG A 124 -3.49 6.30 -1.07
C ARG A 124 -3.41 5.25 0.03
N ALA A 125 -4.39 4.37 0.03
CA ALA A 125 -4.46 3.22 0.94
C ALA A 125 -3.92 1.97 0.23
N ASP A 126 -3.03 1.24 0.90
CA ASP A 126 -2.44 0.02 0.40
C ASP A 126 -2.96 -1.18 1.22
N PHE A 127 -3.30 -2.28 0.54
CA PHE A 127 -3.96 -3.44 1.12
C PHE A 127 -3.29 -4.75 0.73
N ARG A 128 -3.47 -5.77 1.57
CA ARG A 128 -3.33 -7.17 1.19
C ARG A 128 -4.70 -7.82 1.17
N TYR A 129 -4.95 -8.62 0.14
CA TYR A 129 -6.16 -9.41 0.00
C TYR A 129 -5.81 -10.89 -0.14
N ASP A 130 -6.04 -11.64 0.94
CA ASP A 130 -5.92 -13.10 0.92
C ASP A 130 -7.20 -13.70 0.34
N ASP A 131 -7.17 -14.00 -0.95
CA ASP A 131 -8.27 -14.60 -1.70
C ASP A 131 -8.43 -16.11 -1.44
N THR A 132 -7.53 -16.71 -0.66
CA THR A 132 -7.59 -18.11 -0.23
C THR A 132 -8.23 -18.30 1.15
N HIS A 133 -8.44 -17.22 1.90
CA HIS A 133 -9.00 -17.23 3.25
C HIS A 133 -10.53 -17.32 3.24
N GLY A 134 -11.06 -18.52 3.11
CA GLY A 134 -12.50 -18.77 3.05
C GLY A 134 -13.20 -18.16 1.82
N PRO A 135 -14.52 -18.25 1.73
CA PRO A 135 -15.27 -17.85 0.54
C PRO A 135 -15.24 -16.34 0.23
N ALA A 136 -15.06 -15.50 1.25
CA ALA A 136 -15.05 -14.04 1.12
C ALA A 136 -13.63 -13.45 1.02
N GLY A 137 -12.60 -14.26 1.28
CA GLY A 137 -11.25 -13.79 1.46
C GLY A 137 -11.07 -12.91 2.71
N GLU A 138 -9.86 -12.44 2.94
CA GLU A 138 -9.53 -11.50 4.02
C GLU A 138 -8.85 -10.26 3.44
N LEU A 139 -9.45 -9.08 3.65
CA LEU A 139 -8.93 -7.80 3.21
C LEU A 139 -8.32 -7.05 4.40
N ILE A 140 -7.03 -6.74 4.33
CA ILE A 140 -6.27 -6.05 5.37
C ILE A 140 -5.71 -4.75 4.83
N LEU A 141 -6.03 -3.63 5.48
CA LEU A 141 -5.39 -2.34 5.25
C LEU A 141 -4.00 -2.35 5.89
N LEU A 142 -2.97 -2.05 5.10
CA LEU A 142 -1.59 -2.00 5.57
C LEU A 142 -1.20 -0.60 6.03
N GLU A 143 -1.43 0.40 5.17
CA GLU A 143 -0.99 1.78 5.42
C GLU A 143 -1.77 2.80 4.60
N ILE A 144 -1.67 4.07 5.03
CA ILE A 144 -2.14 5.24 4.29
C ILE A 144 -0.93 6.12 3.94
N ASN A 145 -0.75 6.38 2.65
CA ASN A 145 0.25 7.31 2.14
C ASN A 145 -0.40 8.69 1.96
N THR A 146 0.01 9.67 2.78
CA THR A 146 -0.53 11.04 2.76
C THR A 146 0.17 11.95 1.76
N GLN A 147 1.31 11.51 1.22
CA GLN A 147 2.03 12.17 0.12
C GLN A 147 2.41 11.13 -0.93
N PRO A 148 1.42 10.57 -1.64
CA PRO A 148 1.67 9.55 -2.65
C PRO A 148 2.45 10.14 -3.84
N GLY A 149 3.18 9.28 -4.56
CA GLY A 149 3.92 9.67 -5.74
C GLY A 149 3.02 10.26 -6.84
N MET A 150 3.55 11.24 -7.58
CA MET A 150 2.84 12.00 -8.62
C MET A 150 3.61 12.00 -9.95
N THR A 151 4.39 10.95 -10.23
CA THR A 151 5.08 10.78 -11.51
C THR A 151 4.17 10.10 -12.54
N GLY A 152 4.59 10.05 -13.79
CA GLY A 152 3.82 9.40 -14.87
C GLY A 152 3.59 7.88 -14.68
N THR A 153 4.31 7.24 -13.76
CA THR A 153 4.14 5.82 -13.39
C THR A 153 3.54 5.64 -12.00
N SER A 154 3.09 6.72 -11.37
CA SER A 154 2.53 6.68 -10.03
C SER A 154 1.06 6.28 -10.05
N LEU A 155 0.64 5.53 -9.03
CA LEU A 155 -0.68 4.91 -8.92
C LEU A 155 -1.82 5.94 -8.77
N VAL A 156 -1.58 7.09 -8.12
CA VAL A 156 -2.62 8.11 -7.93
C VAL A 156 -3.01 8.79 -9.24
N PRO A 157 -2.08 9.26 -10.08
CA PRO A 157 -2.41 9.75 -11.42
C PRO A 157 -3.15 8.72 -12.28
N GLU A 158 -2.75 7.44 -12.21
CA GLU A 158 -3.41 6.35 -12.95
C GLU A 158 -4.86 6.16 -12.48
N LEU A 159 -5.10 6.14 -11.16
CA LEU A 159 -6.44 6.06 -10.57
C LEU A 159 -7.31 7.27 -10.88
N ALA A 160 -6.73 8.47 -10.87
CA ALA A 160 -7.43 9.70 -11.25
C ALA A 160 -7.85 9.67 -12.72
N ALA A 161 -6.94 9.27 -13.62
CA ALA A 161 -7.24 9.14 -15.05
C ALA A 161 -8.35 8.13 -15.31
N HIS A 162 -8.34 6.99 -14.65
CA HIS A 162 -9.42 5.99 -14.70
C HIS A 162 -10.77 6.54 -14.23
N SER A 163 -10.73 7.46 -13.28
CA SER A 163 -11.92 8.13 -12.73
C SER A 163 -12.36 9.37 -13.52
N GLY A 164 -11.71 9.65 -14.67
CA GLY A 164 -12.06 10.73 -15.58
C GLY A 164 -11.35 12.06 -15.33
N HIS A 165 -10.30 12.09 -14.51
CA HIS A 165 -9.50 13.29 -14.25
C HIS A 165 -8.16 13.21 -14.99
N SER A 166 -7.86 14.17 -15.84
CA SER A 166 -6.51 14.31 -16.41
C SER A 166 -5.47 14.60 -15.30
N TYR A 167 -4.20 14.44 -15.61
CA TYR A 167 -3.12 14.79 -14.68
C TYR A 167 -3.15 16.27 -14.29
N GLU A 168 -3.41 17.14 -15.27
CA GLU A 168 -3.52 18.59 -15.06
C GLU A 168 -4.71 18.95 -14.17
N GLU A 169 -5.86 18.31 -14.37
CA GLU A 169 -7.04 18.48 -13.52
C GLU A 169 -6.78 18.00 -12.08
N LEU A 170 -6.13 16.85 -11.92
CA LEU A 170 -5.74 16.34 -10.61
C LEU A 170 -4.82 17.34 -9.85
N VAL A 171 -3.75 17.80 -10.51
CA VAL A 171 -2.81 18.75 -9.89
C VAL A 171 -3.46 20.09 -9.62
N THR A 172 -4.29 20.60 -10.55
CA THR A 172 -5.03 21.85 -10.39
C THR A 172 -5.98 21.75 -9.18
N TRP A 173 -6.69 20.62 -9.05
CA TRP A 173 -7.57 20.38 -7.92
C TRP A 173 -6.77 20.35 -6.59
N MET A 174 -5.62 19.66 -6.55
CA MET A 174 -4.76 19.61 -5.37
C MET A 174 -4.27 20.98 -4.94
N VAL A 175 -3.87 21.84 -5.90
CA VAL A 175 -3.43 23.22 -5.63
C VAL A 175 -4.60 24.06 -5.08
N ASN A 176 -5.78 23.93 -5.67
CA ASN A 176 -6.97 24.67 -5.23
C ASN A 176 -7.48 24.17 -3.87
N ASP A 177 -7.32 22.90 -3.53
CA ASP A 177 -7.66 22.33 -2.23
C ASP A 177 -6.64 22.69 -1.14
N ALA A 178 -5.39 23.01 -1.51
CA ALA A 178 -4.33 23.35 -0.56
C ALA A 178 -4.68 24.56 0.30
N SER A 179 -4.53 24.42 1.61
CA SER A 179 -4.78 25.49 2.57
C SER A 179 -3.98 25.26 3.86
N ILE A 180 -3.43 26.32 4.42
CA ILE A 180 -2.75 26.31 5.73
C ILE A 180 -3.71 26.48 6.91
N ASN A 181 -4.95 26.92 6.64
CA ASN A 181 -5.93 27.35 7.65
C ASN A 181 -7.17 26.45 7.73
N ARG A 182 -7.05 25.18 7.42
CA ARG A 182 -8.16 24.22 7.55
C ARG A 182 -8.14 23.49 8.87
#